data_c9cb6c25aa119fb9c81fdbd694461ca8
#
_entry.id   c9cb6c25aa119fb9c81fdbd694461ca8
#
_cell.length_a   1.000
_cell.length_b   1.000
_cell.length_c   1.000
_cell.angle_alpha   90.00
_cell.angle_beta   90.00
_cell.angle_gamma   90.00
#
_symmetry.space_group_name_H-M   'P 1'
#
loop_
_entity.id
_entity.type
_entity.pdbx_description
1 polymer ?
#
loop_
_entity_poly.entity_id
_entity_poly.type
_entity_poly.pdbx_seq_one_letter_code
_entity_poly.pdbx_strand_id
1 'polypeptide(L)'
;MRKGEQTRQEIIREAAPIFNQHGYQGTALSDLMKATGLEKGGIYRHFESKQQLAAEAFDYAWNLVIDTRFEGTQEISNTLDRLKQIVRNFRDRRAGLVPGGCPLLNTAMDSDDGNPQLRVKAQRALNSWLGRLRRIIDEGKRRGEIRRSVNSLELATLIVGTLEGSLLVSRLHRQDTARNLTCRHLEEYFETSVRAKEFKGRTKKS
;
A
#
# COMPACT_ATOMS: atom_id res chain seq x y z
N MET A 1 21.77 -17.94 -5.24
CA MET A 1 20.45 -18.61 -4.98
C MET A 1 20.47 -20.02 -5.58
N ARG A 2 19.92 -21.01 -4.90
CA ARG A 2 19.79 -22.38 -5.47
C ARG A 2 18.72 -22.38 -6.57
N LYS A 3 18.89 -23.19 -7.65
CA LYS A 3 17.97 -23.23 -8.80
C LYS A 3 16.48 -23.39 -8.38
N GLY A 4 16.20 -24.21 -7.38
CA GLY A 4 14.83 -24.38 -6.85
C GLY A 4 14.24 -23.12 -6.21
N GLU A 5 15.05 -22.32 -5.55
CA GLU A 5 14.63 -21.05 -4.96
C GLU A 5 14.33 -20.00 -6.05
N GLN A 6 15.13 -19.97 -7.12
CA GLN A 6 14.85 -19.09 -8.26
C GLN A 6 13.52 -19.42 -8.91
N THR A 7 13.27 -20.72 -9.21
CA THR A 7 11.98 -21.16 -9.78
C THR A 7 10.82 -20.81 -8.86
N ARG A 8 10.98 -20.97 -7.56
CA ARG A 8 9.94 -20.62 -6.60
C ARG A 8 9.60 -19.11 -6.63
N GLN A 9 10.58 -18.24 -6.67
CA GLN A 9 10.40 -16.79 -6.79
C GLN A 9 9.76 -16.39 -8.14
N GLU A 10 10.13 -17.08 -9.22
CA GLU A 10 9.48 -16.89 -10.53
C GLU A 10 8.00 -17.27 -10.49
N ILE A 11 7.63 -18.39 -9.88
CA ILE A 11 6.23 -18.78 -9.72
C ILE A 11 5.46 -17.71 -8.95
N ILE A 12 6.00 -17.19 -7.84
CA ILE A 12 5.36 -16.13 -7.05
C ILE A 12 5.16 -14.88 -7.91
N ARG A 13 6.19 -14.46 -8.63
CA ARG A 13 6.15 -13.25 -9.47
C ARG A 13 5.08 -13.35 -10.56
N GLU A 14 5.00 -14.49 -11.23
CA GLU A 14 4.02 -14.72 -12.31
C GLU A 14 2.58 -14.92 -11.76
N ALA A 15 2.43 -15.54 -10.58
CA ALA A 15 1.13 -15.75 -9.95
C ALA A 15 0.52 -14.48 -9.33
N ALA A 16 1.38 -13.54 -8.86
CA ALA A 16 0.93 -12.35 -8.15
C ALA A 16 -0.06 -11.47 -8.96
N PRO A 17 0.19 -11.13 -10.24
CA PRO A 17 -0.78 -10.38 -11.04
C PRO A 17 -2.08 -11.15 -11.27
N ILE A 18 -2.03 -12.48 -11.39
CA ILE A 18 -3.22 -13.31 -11.62
C ILE A 18 -4.14 -13.25 -10.39
N PHE A 19 -3.60 -13.53 -9.19
CA PHE A 19 -4.38 -13.40 -7.96
C PHE A 19 -4.86 -11.98 -7.71
N ASN A 20 -4.07 -10.96 -8.05
CA ASN A 20 -4.47 -9.58 -7.84
C ASN A 20 -5.60 -9.13 -8.79
N GLN A 21 -5.70 -9.70 -9.98
CA GLN A 21 -6.74 -9.37 -10.95
C GLN A 21 -8.03 -10.18 -10.76
N HIS A 22 -7.91 -11.47 -10.44
CA HIS A 22 -9.01 -12.43 -10.44
C HIS A 22 -9.49 -12.78 -9.04
N GLY A 23 -8.73 -12.40 -8.00
CA GLY A 23 -8.96 -12.85 -6.63
C GLY A 23 -8.54 -14.31 -6.41
N TYR A 24 -8.59 -14.77 -5.16
CA TYR A 24 -8.24 -16.16 -4.82
C TYR A 24 -9.24 -17.16 -5.40
N GLN A 25 -10.53 -16.87 -5.25
CA GLN A 25 -11.60 -17.75 -5.71
C GLN A 25 -11.65 -17.80 -7.24
N GLY A 26 -11.55 -16.65 -7.91
CA GLY A 26 -11.61 -16.51 -9.35
C GLY A 26 -10.38 -17.02 -10.11
N THR A 27 -9.27 -17.30 -9.43
CA THR A 27 -8.05 -17.80 -10.07
C THR A 27 -8.12 -19.32 -10.23
N ALA A 28 -8.18 -19.83 -11.46
CA ALA A 28 -8.09 -21.26 -11.74
C ALA A 28 -6.62 -21.72 -11.75
N LEU A 29 -6.40 -23.02 -11.49
CA LEU A 29 -5.05 -23.61 -11.60
C LEU A 29 -4.48 -23.51 -13.01
N SER A 30 -5.35 -23.63 -14.03
CA SER A 30 -4.98 -23.44 -15.44
C SER A 30 -4.38 -22.06 -15.73
N ASP A 31 -4.87 -21.01 -15.06
CA ASP A 31 -4.35 -19.65 -15.22
C ASP A 31 -2.92 -19.55 -14.66
N LEU A 32 -2.69 -20.18 -13.51
CA LEU A 32 -1.36 -20.25 -12.89
C LEU A 32 -0.38 -21.07 -13.74
N MET A 33 -0.82 -22.21 -14.28
CA MET A 33 -0.02 -23.04 -15.20
C MET A 33 0.36 -22.25 -16.45
N LYS A 34 -0.59 -21.54 -17.04
CA LYS A 34 -0.36 -20.70 -18.22
C LYS A 34 0.61 -19.57 -17.93
N ALA A 35 0.45 -18.88 -16.79
CA ALA A 35 1.30 -17.75 -16.41
C ALA A 35 2.73 -18.18 -16.08
N THR A 36 2.91 -19.33 -15.42
CA THR A 36 4.22 -19.83 -15.00
C THR A 36 4.92 -20.69 -16.04
N GLY A 37 4.20 -21.16 -17.07
CA GLY A 37 4.70 -22.14 -18.03
C GLY A 37 4.95 -23.53 -17.45
N LEU A 38 4.43 -23.82 -16.24
CA LEU A 38 4.66 -25.06 -15.53
C LEU A 38 3.38 -25.90 -15.46
N GLU A 39 3.55 -27.22 -15.51
CA GLU A 39 2.48 -28.16 -15.21
C GLU A 39 2.15 -28.16 -13.70
N LYS A 40 0.95 -28.67 -13.34
CA LYS A 40 0.47 -28.77 -11.95
C LYS A 40 1.53 -29.30 -10.99
N GLY A 41 2.20 -30.40 -11.35
CA GLY A 41 3.26 -31.01 -10.53
C GLY A 41 4.48 -30.12 -10.35
N GLY A 42 4.81 -29.28 -11.33
CA GLY A 42 5.88 -28.30 -11.26
C GLY A 42 5.60 -27.22 -10.22
N ILE A 43 4.37 -26.70 -10.18
CA ILE A 43 3.95 -25.69 -9.18
C ILE A 43 3.91 -26.31 -7.77
N TYR A 44 3.24 -27.45 -7.59
CA TYR A 44 3.07 -28.09 -6.28
C TYR A 44 4.31 -28.80 -5.74
N ARG A 45 5.41 -28.84 -6.50
CA ARG A 45 6.73 -29.18 -5.97
C ARG A 45 7.30 -28.08 -5.07
N HIS A 46 6.86 -26.82 -5.26
CA HIS A 46 7.33 -25.64 -4.54
C HIS A 46 6.34 -25.11 -3.52
N PHE A 47 5.05 -25.47 -3.63
CA PHE A 47 3.97 -24.99 -2.76
C PHE A 47 3.06 -26.13 -2.38
N GLU A 48 2.72 -26.21 -1.09
CA GLU A 48 1.83 -27.24 -0.56
C GLU A 48 0.39 -27.10 -1.05
N SER A 49 -0.01 -25.85 -1.38
CA SER A 49 -1.38 -25.56 -1.80
C SER A 49 -1.44 -24.25 -2.63
N LYS A 50 -2.56 -24.10 -3.38
CA LYS A 50 -2.91 -22.82 -4.03
C LYS A 50 -2.98 -21.68 -3.00
N GLN A 51 -3.41 -21.97 -1.78
CA GLN A 51 -3.52 -20.98 -0.71
C GLN A 51 -2.17 -20.48 -0.24
N GLN A 52 -1.17 -21.37 -0.10
CA GLN A 52 0.19 -20.94 0.23
C GLN A 52 0.76 -20.05 -0.88
N LEU A 53 0.62 -20.46 -2.15
CA LEU A 53 1.07 -19.64 -3.27
C LEU A 53 0.37 -18.28 -3.30
N ALA A 54 -0.95 -18.23 -3.09
CA ALA A 54 -1.70 -16.97 -3.05
C ALA A 54 -1.23 -16.05 -1.90
N ALA A 55 -0.95 -16.63 -0.74
CA ALA A 55 -0.46 -15.89 0.42
C ALA A 55 0.92 -15.25 0.18
N GLU A 56 1.81 -15.96 -0.50
CA GLU A 56 3.15 -15.45 -0.83
C GLU A 56 3.12 -14.51 -2.04
N ALA A 57 2.24 -14.74 -3.00
CA ALA A 57 1.97 -13.83 -4.12
C ALA A 57 1.42 -12.48 -3.63
N PHE A 58 0.54 -12.50 -2.61
CA PHE A 58 0.08 -11.29 -1.95
C PHE A 58 1.23 -10.53 -1.27
N ASP A 59 2.06 -11.23 -0.48
CA ASP A 59 3.20 -10.59 0.20
C ASP A 59 4.15 -9.93 -0.82
N TYR A 60 4.46 -10.65 -1.92
CA TYR A 60 5.28 -10.11 -3.01
C TYR A 60 4.66 -8.84 -3.61
N ALA A 61 3.38 -8.92 -4.02
CA ALA A 61 2.68 -7.80 -4.62
C ALA A 61 2.57 -6.59 -3.68
N TRP A 62 2.27 -6.84 -2.41
CA TRP A 62 2.15 -5.80 -1.40
C TRP A 62 3.49 -5.12 -1.11
N ASN A 63 4.58 -5.88 -0.97
CA ASN A 63 5.90 -5.31 -0.71
C ASN A 63 6.34 -4.40 -1.85
N LEU A 64 6.16 -4.79 -3.10
CA LEU A 64 6.43 -3.91 -4.24
C LEU A 64 5.65 -2.60 -4.16
N VAL A 65 4.39 -2.67 -3.79
CA VAL A 65 3.52 -1.50 -3.73
C VAL A 65 3.87 -0.59 -2.55
N ILE A 66 4.08 -1.16 -1.36
CA ILE A 66 4.32 -0.36 -0.16
C ILE A 66 5.70 0.31 -0.19
N ASP A 67 6.69 -0.34 -0.76
CA ASP A 67 8.03 0.23 -0.87
C ASP A 67 8.05 1.46 -1.78
N THR A 68 7.36 1.41 -2.92
CA THR A 68 7.24 2.60 -3.78
C THR A 68 6.49 3.75 -3.14
N ARG A 69 5.53 3.48 -2.23
CA ARG A 69 4.83 4.55 -1.50
C ARG A 69 5.74 5.32 -0.56
N PHE A 70 6.78 4.67 -0.02
CA PHE A 70 7.74 5.27 0.91
C PHE A 70 9.08 5.61 0.27
N GLU A 71 9.23 5.42 -1.05
CA GLU A 71 10.46 5.72 -1.78
C GLU A 71 10.85 7.19 -1.60
N GLY A 72 12.15 7.44 -1.34
CA GLY A 72 12.72 8.79 -1.16
C GLY A 72 12.30 9.53 0.12
N THR A 73 11.39 8.96 0.93
CA THR A 73 10.92 9.66 2.14
C THR A 73 11.94 9.68 3.27
N GLN A 74 12.91 8.79 3.27
CA GLN A 74 13.95 8.69 4.29
C GLN A 74 14.90 9.89 4.27
N GLU A 75 15.11 10.50 3.10
CA GLU A 75 16.01 11.62 2.87
C GLU A 75 15.38 12.97 3.21
N ILE A 76 14.06 13.01 3.39
CA ILE A 76 13.31 14.22 3.71
C ILE A 76 13.34 14.44 5.22
N SER A 77 13.90 15.55 5.67
CA SER A 77 14.05 15.86 7.10
C SER A 77 12.73 16.21 7.78
N ASN A 78 11.88 17.03 7.14
CA ASN A 78 10.59 17.48 7.68
C ASN A 78 9.54 16.37 7.54
N THR A 79 8.87 16.02 8.64
CA THR A 79 7.93 14.90 8.69
C THR A 79 6.64 15.16 7.90
N LEU A 80 6.18 16.42 7.84
CA LEU A 80 5.01 16.78 7.05
C LEU A 80 5.32 16.65 5.55
N ASP A 81 6.52 17.03 5.14
CA ASP A 81 6.97 16.88 3.75
C ASP A 81 7.17 15.39 3.38
N ARG A 82 7.55 14.54 4.35
CA ARG A 82 7.50 13.08 4.18
C ARG A 82 6.09 12.59 3.87
N LEU A 83 5.09 13.05 4.62
CA LEU A 83 3.68 12.67 4.36
C LEU A 83 3.23 13.13 2.97
N LYS A 84 3.58 14.35 2.56
CA LYS A 84 3.31 14.84 1.20
C LYS A 84 3.99 13.99 0.14
N GLN A 85 5.26 13.60 0.37
CA GLN A 85 5.97 12.74 -0.58
C GLN A 85 5.29 11.38 -0.73
N ILE A 86 4.79 10.78 0.36
CA ILE A 86 4.00 9.54 0.31
C ILE A 86 2.73 9.72 -0.55
N VAL A 87 2.03 10.86 -0.39
CA VAL A 87 0.86 11.20 -1.20
C VAL A 87 1.23 11.38 -2.67
N ARG A 88 2.35 12.04 -2.97
CA ARG A 88 2.86 12.20 -4.35
C ARG A 88 3.27 10.88 -4.96
N ASN A 89 3.99 10.03 -4.22
CA ASN A 89 4.35 8.70 -4.67
C ASN A 89 3.11 7.86 -5.02
N PHE A 90 2.02 8.04 -4.27
CA PHE A 90 0.75 7.39 -4.59
C PHE A 90 0.13 7.96 -5.87
N ARG A 91 0.15 9.28 -6.05
CA ARG A 91 -0.37 9.97 -7.24
C ARG A 91 0.41 9.59 -8.51
N ASP A 92 1.74 9.70 -8.42
CA ASP A 92 2.65 9.59 -9.56
C ASP A 92 3.01 8.12 -9.86
N ARG A 93 2.40 7.19 -9.12
CA ARG A 93 2.62 5.77 -9.28
C ARG A 93 2.47 5.36 -10.75
N ARG A 94 3.55 4.83 -11.30
CA ARG A 94 3.51 4.21 -12.62
C ARG A 94 2.49 3.06 -12.58
N ALA A 95 1.48 3.16 -13.44
CA ALA A 95 0.55 2.06 -13.64
C ALA A 95 1.36 0.80 -13.95
N GLY A 96 1.23 -0.26 -13.15
CA GLY A 96 1.76 -1.53 -13.59
C GLY A 96 2.81 -2.22 -12.72
N LEU A 97 3.10 -1.80 -11.48
CA LEU A 97 3.94 -2.64 -10.61
C LEU A 97 3.34 -4.03 -10.43
N VAL A 98 2.03 -4.08 -10.17
CA VAL A 98 1.24 -5.31 -10.19
C VAL A 98 -0.09 -5.00 -10.87
N PRO A 99 -0.42 -5.63 -12.00
CA PRO A 99 -1.73 -5.48 -12.64
C PRO A 99 -2.88 -5.81 -11.67
N GLY A 100 -4.03 -5.13 -11.84
CA GLY A 100 -5.20 -5.40 -11.01
C GLY A 100 -5.51 -4.31 -9.97
N GLY A 101 -4.59 -3.40 -9.67
CA GLY A 101 -4.81 -2.30 -8.72
C GLY A 101 -4.10 -2.51 -7.38
N CYS A 102 -4.72 -2.09 -6.26
CA CYS A 102 -4.11 -2.25 -4.95
C CYS A 102 -4.24 -3.69 -4.44
N PRO A 103 -3.14 -4.43 -4.25
CA PRO A 103 -3.21 -5.80 -3.73
C PRO A 103 -3.89 -5.88 -2.37
N LEU A 104 -3.68 -4.87 -1.51
CA LEU A 104 -4.31 -4.83 -0.19
C LEU A 104 -5.83 -4.72 -0.29
N LEU A 105 -6.34 -3.76 -1.08
CA LEU A 105 -7.78 -3.55 -1.24
C LEU A 105 -8.44 -4.77 -1.89
N ASN A 106 -7.86 -5.28 -2.98
CA ASN A 106 -8.40 -6.44 -3.70
C ASN A 106 -8.46 -7.68 -2.80
N THR A 107 -7.35 -7.98 -2.10
CA THR A 107 -7.31 -9.15 -1.20
C THR A 107 -8.24 -8.97 -0.01
N ALA A 108 -8.36 -7.76 0.56
CA ALA A 108 -9.29 -7.50 1.66
C ALA A 108 -10.73 -7.80 1.26
N MET A 109 -11.17 -7.30 0.09
CA MET A 109 -12.53 -7.51 -0.41
C MET A 109 -12.82 -8.97 -0.82
N ASP A 110 -11.85 -9.64 -1.46
CA ASP A 110 -12.00 -11.05 -1.89
C ASP A 110 -11.99 -12.04 -0.71
N SER A 111 -11.32 -11.69 0.38
CA SER A 111 -11.11 -12.60 1.51
C SER A 111 -12.02 -12.35 2.72
N ASP A 112 -12.89 -11.34 2.69
CA ASP A 112 -13.66 -10.90 3.85
C ASP A 112 -14.49 -12.05 4.47
N ASP A 113 -15.25 -12.75 3.63
CA ASP A 113 -16.10 -13.88 4.06
C ASP A 113 -15.55 -15.25 3.66
N GLY A 114 -14.58 -15.33 2.75
CA GLY A 114 -14.21 -16.58 2.07
C GLY A 114 -12.84 -17.14 2.42
N ASN A 115 -11.89 -16.35 2.92
CA ASN A 115 -10.51 -16.80 3.14
C ASN A 115 -9.86 -16.15 4.39
N PRO A 116 -10.05 -16.76 5.59
CA PRO A 116 -9.53 -16.19 6.84
C PRO A 116 -8.01 -15.97 6.85
N GLN A 117 -7.22 -16.81 6.17
CA GLN A 117 -5.76 -16.67 6.14
C GLN A 117 -5.34 -15.44 5.33
N LEU A 118 -5.93 -15.22 4.15
CA LEU A 118 -5.66 -14.04 3.34
C LEU A 118 -6.18 -12.77 4.03
N ARG A 119 -7.35 -12.84 4.69
CA ARG A 119 -7.87 -11.73 5.49
C ARG A 119 -6.90 -11.30 6.59
N VAL A 120 -6.34 -12.26 7.35
CA VAL A 120 -5.33 -11.96 8.38
C VAL A 120 -4.07 -11.34 7.79
N LYS A 121 -3.63 -11.79 6.61
CA LYS A 121 -2.48 -11.18 5.91
C LYS A 121 -2.78 -9.76 5.47
N ALA A 122 -3.92 -9.50 4.85
CA ALA A 122 -4.36 -8.16 4.45
C ALA A 122 -4.47 -7.23 5.68
N GLN A 123 -5.02 -7.70 6.79
CA GLN A 123 -5.09 -6.97 8.05
C GLN A 123 -3.70 -6.60 8.58
N ARG A 124 -2.74 -7.53 8.56
CA ARG A 124 -1.35 -7.26 8.98
C ARG A 124 -0.69 -6.24 8.07
N ALA A 125 -0.89 -6.32 6.77
CA ALA A 125 -0.40 -5.37 5.78
C ALA A 125 -0.96 -3.96 6.03
N LEU A 126 -2.27 -3.84 6.25
CA LEU A 126 -2.93 -2.58 6.60
C LEU A 126 -2.37 -2.00 7.92
N ASN A 127 -2.27 -2.81 8.96
CA ASN A 127 -1.75 -2.38 10.26
C ASN A 127 -0.29 -1.93 10.16
N SER A 128 0.53 -2.59 9.35
CA SER A 128 1.90 -2.17 9.07
C SER A 128 1.96 -0.80 8.39
N TRP A 129 1.11 -0.56 7.38
CA TRP A 129 1.04 0.72 6.69
C TRP A 129 0.58 1.85 7.61
N LEU A 130 -0.52 1.65 8.34
CA LEU A 130 -0.98 2.59 9.38
C LEU A 130 0.11 2.88 10.42
N GLY A 131 0.81 1.84 10.86
CA GLY A 131 1.92 1.97 11.83
C GLY A 131 3.10 2.77 11.27
N ARG A 132 3.45 2.63 9.98
CA ARG A 132 4.49 3.45 9.34
C ARG A 132 4.09 4.93 9.30
N LEU A 133 2.85 5.24 8.91
CA LEU A 133 2.32 6.62 8.88
C LEU A 133 2.28 7.23 10.29
N ARG A 134 1.76 6.49 11.27
CA ARG A 134 1.69 6.96 12.65
C ARG A 134 3.06 7.32 13.20
N ARG A 135 4.10 6.51 12.95
CA ARG A 135 5.47 6.84 13.39
C ARG A 135 5.96 8.17 12.83
N ILE A 136 5.69 8.48 11.56
CA ILE A 136 6.05 9.77 10.94
C ILE A 136 5.28 10.90 11.61
N ILE A 137 3.97 10.74 11.84
CA ILE A 137 3.13 11.74 12.48
C ILE A 137 3.58 12.00 13.92
N ASP A 138 3.82 10.95 14.69
CA ASP A 138 4.28 11.07 16.09
C ASP A 138 5.67 11.69 16.18
N GLU A 139 6.55 11.40 15.24
CA GLU A 139 7.85 12.08 15.11
C GLU A 139 7.65 13.58 14.86
N GLY A 140 6.76 13.95 13.93
CA GLY A 140 6.46 15.34 13.62
C GLY A 140 5.85 16.11 14.79
N LYS A 141 5.02 15.45 15.60
CA LYS A 141 4.48 16.03 16.84
C LYS A 141 5.60 16.31 17.85
N ARG A 142 6.55 15.37 18.02
CA ARG A 142 7.71 15.57 18.92
C ARG A 142 8.64 16.69 18.47
N ARG A 143 8.81 16.84 17.15
CA ARG A 143 9.64 17.90 16.55
C ARG A 143 8.93 19.26 16.47
N GLY A 144 7.63 19.33 16.79
CA GLY A 144 6.84 20.55 16.65
C GLY A 144 6.49 20.93 15.20
N GLU A 145 6.63 20.00 14.26
CA GLU A 145 6.29 20.17 12.84
C GLU A 145 4.79 19.90 12.59
N ILE A 146 4.21 19.02 13.40
CA ILE A 146 2.78 18.63 13.39
C ILE A 146 2.14 19.10 14.70
N ARG A 147 0.91 19.60 14.62
CA ARG A 147 0.15 20.05 15.78
C ARG A 147 0.00 18.93 16.80
N ARG A 148 0.22 19.19 18.08
CA ARG A 148 0.08 18.21 19.16
C ARG A 148 -1.35 17.66 19.29
N SER A 149 -2.36 18.45 18.90
CA SER A 149 -3.78 18.05 18.88
C SER A 149 -4.15 17.02 17.83
N VAL A 150 -3.28 16.76 16.83
CA VAL A 150 -3.55 15.77 15.77
C VAL A 150 -3.54 14.37 16.38
N ASN A 151 -4.63 13.63 16.20
CA ASN A 151 -4.67 12.21 16.51
C ASN A 151 -3.95 11.43 15.40
N SER A 152 -2.89 10.75 15.75
CA SER A 152 -2.03 10.07 14.77
C SER A 152 -2.70 8.88 14.10
N LEU A 153 -3.60 8.18 14.80
CA LEU A 153 -4.35 7.07 14.22
C LEU A 153 -5.43 7.57 13.25
N GLU A 154 -6.18 8.60 13.64
CA GLU A 154 -7.20 9.23 12.80
C GLU A 154 -6.58 9.76 11.50
N LEU A 155 -5.47 10.51 11.59
CA LEU A 155 -4.80 11.04 10.41
C LEU A 155 -4.26 9.93 9.51
N ALA A 156 -3.63 8.89 10.07
CA ALA A 156 -3.16 7.75 9.29
C ALA A 156 -4.32 7.02 8.59
N THR A 157 -5.44 6.81 9.30
CA THR A 157 -6.64 6.18 8.74
C THR A 157 -7.26 7.03 7.63
N LEU A 158 -7.35 8.35 7.85
CA LEU A 158 -7.83 9.29 6.83
C LEU A 158 -6.98 9.21 5.56
N ILE A 159 -5.64 9.27 5.70
CA ILE A 159 -4.73 9.17 4.55
C ILE A 159 -4.98 7.87 3.76
N VAL A 160 -4.97 6.73 4.45
CA VAL A 160 -5.14 5.42 3.78
C VAL A 160 -6.50 5.31 3.11
N GLY A 161 -7.58 5.60 3.84
CA GLY A 161 -8.96 5.47 3.33
C GLY A 161 -9.21 6.40 2.13
N THR A 162 -8.70 7.64 2.20
CA THR A 162 -8.88 8.63 1.13
C THR A 162 -8.07 8.24 -0.13
N LEU A 163 -6.83 7.77 0.02
CA LEU A 163 -6.01 7.33 -1.09
C LEU A 163 -6.61 6.09 -1.78
N GLU A 164 -6.98 5.05 -1.01
CA GLU A 164 -7.58 3.83 -1.57
C GLU A 164 -8.95 4.10 -2.21
N GLY A 165 -9.78 4.95 -1.60
CA GLY A 165 -11.05 5.38 -2.18
C GLY A 165 -10.85 6.11 -3.51
N SER A 166 -9.85 6.98 -3.60
CA SER A 166 -9.51 7.69 -4.85
C SER A 166 -9.03 6.75 -5.95
N LEU A 167 -8.30 5.70 -5.58
CA LEU A 167 -7.86 4.66 -6.52
C LEU A 167 -9.05 3.90 -7.09
N LEU A 168 -10.02 3.52 -6.23
CA LEU A 168 -11.25 2.86 -6.66
C LEU A 168 -12.00 3.71 -7.70
N VAL A 169 -12.26 4.99 -7.38
CA VAL A 169 -12.96 5.92 -8.27
C VAL A 169 -12.21 6.10 -9.59
N SER A 170 -10.88 6.30 -9.53
CA SER A 170 -10.04 6.46 -10.73
C SER A 170 -10.07 5.23 -11.64
N ARG A 171 -10.09 4.02 -11.06
CA ARG A 171 -10.15 2.77 -11.83
C ARG A 171 -11.51 2.58 -12.51
N LEU A 172 -12.61 2.85 -11.80
CA LEU A 172 -13.96 2.73 -12.36
C LEU A 172 -14.16 3.70 -13.54
N HIS A 173 -13.67 4.93 -13.42
CA HIS A 173 -13.75 5.92 -14.49
C HIS A 173 -12.64 5.79 -15.53
N ARG A 174 -11.62 4.94 -15.32
CA ARG A 174 -10.41 4.82 -16.16
C ARG A 174 -9.71 6.18 -16.38
N GLN A 175 -9.71 7.02 -15.36
CA GLN A 175 -9.15 8.38 -15.35
C GLN A 175 -8.49 8.67 -14.02
N ASP A 176 -7.37 9.38 -14.04
CA ASP A 176 -6.62 9.73 -12.83
C ASP A 176 -7.17 10.96 -12.09
N THR A 177 -8.28 11.53 -12.55
CA THR A 177 -8.86 12.76 -12.01
C THR A 177 -9.11 12.68 -10.52
N ALA A 178 -9.81 11.62 -10.04
CA ALA A 178 -10.13 11.47 -8.62
C ALA A 178 -8.85 11.34 -7.77
N ARG A 179 -7.87 10.58 -8.23
CA ARG A 179 -6.57 10.43 -7.56
C ARG A 179 -5.83 11.77 -7.45
N ASN A 180 -5.78 12.54 -8.53
CA ASN A 180 -5.12 13.85 -8.57
C ASN A 180 -5.80 14.87 -7.64
N LEU A 181 -7.13 14.93 -7.66
CA LEU A 181 -7.92 15.82 -6.79
C LEU A 181 -7.70 15.47 -5.31
N THR A 182 -7.78 14.20 -4.98
CA THR A 182 -7.59 13.69 -3.61
C THR A 182 -6.19 13.98 -3.09
N CYS A 183 -5.15 13.72 -3.88
CA CYS A 183 -3.77 13.99 -3.45
C CYS A 183 -3.54 15.49 -3.21
N ARG A 184 -4.05 16.35 -4.09
CA ARG A 184 -3.98 17.79 -3.89
C ARG A 184 -4.69 18.22 -2.60
N HIS A 185 -5.91 17.71 -2.37
CA HIS A 185 -6.67 18.02 -1.15
C HIS A 185 -5.94 17.57 0.11
N LEU A 186 -5.32 16.39 0.12
CA LEU A 186 -4.53 15.92 1.25
C LEU A 186 -3.30 16.83 1.50
N GLU A 187 -2.59 17.27 0.45
CA GLU A 187 -1.47 18.20 0.60
C GLU A 187 -1.91 19.54 1.20
N GLU A 188 -3.05 20.09 0.74
CA GLU A 188 -3.66 21.32 1.30
C GLU A 188 -4.11 21.10 2.75
N TYR A 189 -4.75 19.99 3.07
CA TYR A 189 -5.15 19.66 4.42
C TYR A 189 -3.96 19.55 5.38
N PHE A 190 -2.86 18.97 4.92
CA PHE A 190 -1.64 18.91 5.72
C PHE A 190 -1.13 20.30 6.07
N GLU A 191 -1.14 21.23 5.13
CA GLU A 191 -0.70 22.62 5.39
C GLU A 191 -1.64 23.38 6.32
N THR A 192 -2.93 23.29 6.08
CA THR A 192 -3.91 24.12 6.78
C THR A 192 -4.29 23.58 8.15
N SER A 193 -4.36 22.25 8.29
CA SER A 193 -4.95 21.59 9.45
C SER A 193 -3.96 20.78 10.28
N VAL A 194 -2.88 20.26 9.67
CA VAL A 194 -1.94 19.34 10.32
C VAL A 194 -0.65 20.05 10.73
N ARG A 195 -0.10 20.95 9.89
CA ARG A 195 1.12 21.70 10.18
C ARG A 195 1.00 22.47 11.49
N ALA A 196 2.00 22.38 12.34
CA ALA A 196 2.08 23.22 13.52
C ALA A 196 2.19 24.70 13.11
N LYS A 197 1.41 25.56 13.75
CA LYS A 197 1.56 27.02 13.56
C LYS A 197 2.90 27.45 14.17
N GLU A 198 3.69 28.23 13.45
CA GLU A 198 4.85 28.87 14.02
C GLU A 198 4.43 29.63 15.29
N PHE A 199 5.09 29.34 16.40
CA PHE A 199 4.93 30.11 17.62
C PHE A 199 5.61 31.46 17.38
N LYS A 200 4.85 32.48 16.93
CA LYS A 200 5.31 33.86 16.96
C LYS A 200 5.51 34.19 18.41
N GLY A 201 6.75 34.03 18.89
CA GLY A 201 7.14 34.39 20.23
C GLY A 201 6.71 35.84 20.51
N ARG A 202 6.03 36.08 21.63
CA ARG A 202 5.81 37.41 22.18
C ARG A 202 7.19 38.07 22.27
N THR A 203 7.47 38.98 21.39
CA THR A 203 8.51 39.97 21.61
C THR A 203 8.20 40.65 22.96
N LYS A 204 8.99 40.33 23.98
CA LYS A 204 8.98 41.08 25.21
C LYS A 204 9.31 42.54 24.80
N LYS A 205 8.31 43.44 24.88
CA LYS A 205 8.55 44.85 24.92
C LYS A 205 9.28 45.09 26.23
N SER A 206 10.55 45.49 26.13
CA SER A 206 11.30 46.14 27.20
C SER A 206 10.76 47.53 27.41
#